data_3ff2a4e9816504fc7ec7017948d1c228
#
_entry.id   3ff2a4e9816504fc7ec7017948d1c228
#
_cell.length_a   1.000
_cell.length_b   1.000
_cell.length_c   1.000
_cell.angle_alpha   90.00
_cell.angle_beta   90.00
_cell.angle_gamma   90.00
#
_symmetry.space_group_name_H-M   'P 1'
#
loop_
_entity.id
_entity.type
_entity.pdbx_description
1 polymer ?
#
loop_
_entity_poly.entity_id
_entity_poly.type
_entity_poly.pdbx_seq_one_letter_code
_entity_poly.pdbx_strand_id
1 'polypeptide(L)'
;MTGMKHIILSLLILAGGASAAQADCYADYKAKRDDPLRLHYGVAKVSGDCSVAEAEVELRGKLSADDWQLLNVLGVFDDAGLEERKESAG
;
A
#
# COMPACT_ATOMS: atom_id res chain seq x y z
N MET A 1 -46.35 1.41 -5.08
CA MET A 1 -45.75 0.25 -5.68
C MET A 1 -44.43 0.54 -6.29
N THR A 2 -44.33 1.56 -7.12
CA THR A 2 -43.05 1.92 -7.73
C THR A 2 -42.00 2.35 -6.72
N GLY A 3 -42.43 2.89 -5.60
CA GLY A 3 -41.48 3.32 -4.56
C GLY A 3 -40.67 2.20 -3.98
N MET A 4 -41.20 1.01 -3.93
CA MET A 4 -40.46 -0.13 -3.38
C MET A 4 -39.26 -0.50 -4.24
N LYS A 5 -39.41 -0.39 -5.54
CA LYS A 5 -38.30 -0.68 -6.44
C LYS A 5 -37.14 0.27 -6.24
N HIS A 6 -37.43 1.52 -6.01
CA HIS A 6 -36.39 2.52 -5.78
C HIS A 6 -35.62 2.26 -4.51
N ILE A 7 -36.31 1.81 -3.48
CA ILE A 7 -35.66 1.52 -2.21
C ILE A 7 -34.67 0.37 -2.37
N ILE A 8 -35.06 -0.64 -3.11
CA ILE A 8 -34.19 -1.80 -3.35
C ILE A 8 -32.92 -1.38 -4.10
N LEU A 9 -33.06 -0.53 -5.09
CA LEU A 9 -31.91 -0.04 -5.83
C LEU A 9 -30.94 0.73 -4.93
N SER A 10 -31.48 1.52 -4.03
CA SER A 10 -30.65 2.28 -3.10
C SER A 10 -29.81 1.37 -2.24
N LEU A 11 -30.38 0.26 -1.77
CA LEU A 11 -29.65 -0.68 -0.96
C LEU A 11 -28.51 -1.33 -1.71
N LEU A 12 -28.72 -1.64 -2.98
CA LEU A 12 -27.68 -2.23 -3.80
C LEU A 12 -26.51 -1.27 -3.99
N ILE A 13 -26.80 -0.02 -4.18
CA ILE A 13 -25.74 1.00 -4.34
C ILE A 13 -24.92 1.10 -3.07
N LEU A 14 -25.56 1.09 -1.92
CA LEU A 14 -24.86 1.17 -0.65
C LEU A 14 -23.94 -0.02 -0.45
N ALA A 15 -24.41 -1.20 -0.81
CA ALA A 15 -23.58 -2.40 -0.68
C ALA A 15 -22.36 -2.32 -1.57
N GLY A 16 -22.51 -1.84 -2.80
CA GLY A 16 -21.41 -1.65 -3.69
C GLY A 16 -20.40 -0.65 -3.17
N GLY A 17 -20.89 0.46 -2.62
CA GLY A 17 -20.02 1.47 -2.03
C GLY A 17 -19.22 0.94 -0.86
N ALA A 18 -19.86 0.16 -0.01
CA ALA A 18 -19.17 -0.41 1.16
C ALA A 18 -18.03 -1.34 0.73
N SER A 19 -18.27 -2.18 -0.28
CA SER A 19 -17.24 -3.12 -0.72
C SER A 19 -16.06 -2.44 -1.40
N ALA A 20 -16.25 -1.24 -1.89
CA ALA A 20 -15.17 -0.51 -2.55
C ALA A 20 -14.22 0.18 -1.55
N ALA A 21 -14.62 0.27 -0.29
CA ALA A 21 -13.84 0.97 0.72
C ALA A 21 -12.79 0.02 1.32
N GLN A 22 -11.68 -0.12 0.63
CA GLN A 22 -10.57 -0.94 1.11
C GLN A 22 -9.48 -0.04 1.67
N ALA A 23 -8.85 -0.49 2.74
CA ALA A 23 -7.75 0.24 3.34
C ALA A 23 -6.53 0.20 2.43
N ASP A 24 -5.79 1.28 2.39
CA ASP A 24 -4.53 1.32 1.67
C ASP A 24 -3.49 0.49 2.42
N CYS A 25 -2.56 -0.05 1.67
CA CYS A 25 -1.47 -0.82 2.23
C CYS A 25 -0.14 -0.16 1.89
N TYR A 26 0.77 -0.14 2.86
CA TYR A 26 2.08 0.45 2.73
C TYR A 26 3.13 -0.55 3.17
N ALA A 27 4.35 -0.34 2.69
CA ALA A 27 5.48 -1.18 3.08
C ALA A 27 6.66 -0.30 3.43
N ASP A 28 7.34 -0.61 4.52
CA ASP A 28 8.61 0.02 4.81
C ASP A 28 9.73 -0.92 4.34
N TYR A 29 10.77 -0.33 3.79
CA TYR A 29 11.78 -1.10 3.12
C TYR A 29 13.15 -0.44 3.21
N LYS A 30 14.18 -1.24 2.96
CA LYS A 30 15.54 -0.77 2.80
C LYS A 30 16.01 -1.07 1.40
N ALA A 31 16.72 -0.14 0.81
CA ALA A 31 17.27 -0.27 -0.53
C ALA A 31 18.68 0.27 -0.56
N LYS A 32 19.42 -0.09 -1.59
CA LYS A 32 20.77 0.43 -1.78
C LYS A 32 21.01 0.79 -3.24
N ARG A 33 22.01 1.62 -3.41
CA ARG A 33 22.56 1.95 -4.72
C ARG A 33 24.08 1.87 -4.58
N ASP A 34 24.73 1.29 -5.56
CA ASP A 34 26.18 1.16 -5.54
C ASP A 34 26.84 2.24 -6.38
N ASP A 35 28.11 2.46 -6.13
CA ASP A 35 29.02 3.24 -6.96
C ASP A 35 28.68 4.74 -6.98
N PRO A 36 28.72 5.44 -5.87
CA PRO A 36 29.11 4.98 -4.54
C PRO A 36 27.95 4.34 -3.79
N LEU A 37 28.24 3.61 -2.76
CA LEU A 37 27.23 2.97 -1.94
C LEU A 37 26.36 4.01 -1.25
N ARG A 38 25.07 3.86 -1.42
CA ARG A 38 24.07 4.69 -0.74
C ARG A 38 22.99 3.77 -0.19
N LEU A 39 22.51 4.11 0.98
CA LEU A 39 21.44 3.38 1.62
C LEU A 39 20.19 4.27 1.70
N HIS A 40 19.04 3.66 1.56
CA HIS A 40 17.77 4.35 1.58
C HIS A 40 16.77 3.55 2.40
N TYR A 41 16.13 4.21 3.33
CA TYR A 41 15.02 3.66 4.08
C TYR A 41 13.78 4.44 3.67
N GLY A 42 12.77 3.74 3.21
CA GLY A 42 11.58 4.40 2.72
C GLY A 42 10.29 3.69 3.08
N VAL A 43 9.21 4.38 2.80
CA VAL A 43 7.86 3.86 2.94
C VAL A 43 7.17 4.09 1.61
N ALA A 44 6.54 3.06 1.07
CA ALA A 44 5.86 3.16 -0.20
C ALA A 44 4.47 2.53 -0.12
N LYS A 45 3.54 3.11 -0.86
CA LYS A 45 2.22 2.53 -1.00
C LYS A 45 2.31 1.35 -1.96
N VAL A 46 1.71 0.23 -1.60
CA VAL A 46 1.69 -0.97 -2.43
C VAL A 46 0.25 -1.29 -2.82
N SER A 47 0.08 -1.82 -4.01
CA SER A 47 -1.23 -2.00 -4.61
C SER A 47 -1.75 -3.43 -4.60
N GLY A 48 -0.90 -4.41 -4.39
CA GLY A 48 -1.32 -5.81 -4.39
C GLY A 48 -1.91 -6.24 -3.05
N ASP A 49 -1.86 -7.52 -2.78
CA ASP A 49 -2.22 -8.02 -1.47
C ASP A 49 -1.32 -7.38 -0.42
N CYS A 50 -1.87 -7.13 0.74
CA CYS A 50 -1.10 -6.52 1.81
C CYS A 50 -0.22 -7.57 2.49
N SER A 51 0.77 -8.04 1.77
CA SER A 51 1.70 -9.05 2.25
C SER A 51 3.12 -8.66 1.91
N VAL A 52 4.08 -9.16 2.69
CA VAL A 52 5.49 -8.88 2.47
C VAL A 52 5.94 -9.40 1.09
N ALA A 53 5.50 -10.60 0.73
CA ALA A 53 5.89 -11.20 -0.55
C ALA A 53 5.46 -10.35 -1.74
N GLU A 54 4.20 -9.89 -1.74
CA GLU A 54 3.71 -9.05 -2.82
C GLU A 54 4.38 -7.68 -2.84
N ALA A 55 4.63 -7.12 -1.66
CA ALA A 55 5.32 -5.84 -1.56
C ALA A 55 6.74 -5.95 -2.12
N GLU A 56 7.43 -7.05 -1.86
CA GLU A 56 8.78 -7.24 -2.40
C GLU A 56 8.79 -7.24 -3.93
N VAL A 57 7.85 -7.95 -4.54
CA VAL A 57 7.77 -8.02 -5.99
C VAL A 57 7.53 -6.63 -6.57
N GLU A 58 6.55 -5.92 -6.02
CA GLU A 58 6.19 -4.60 -6.52
C GLU A 58 7.32 -3.58 -6.33
N LEU A 59 7.93 -3.55 -5.15
CA LEU A 59 8.99 -2.60 -4.86
C LEU A 59 10.26 -2.88 -5.63
N ARG A 60 10.59 -4.14 -5.84
CA ARG A 60 11.76 -4.50 -6.63
C ARG A 60 11.67 -3.90 -8.03
N GLY A 61 10.49 -3.99 -8.64
CA GLY A 61 10.28 -3.40 -9.95
C GLY A 61 10.35 -1.89 -9.95
N LYS A 62 9.69 -1.24 -8.99
CA LYS A 62 9.67 0.22 -8.91
C LYS A 62 11.05 0.79 -8.63
N LEU A 63 11.77 0.18 -7.70
CA LEU A 63 13.08 0.67 -7.32
C LEU A 63 14.11 0.49 -8.42
N SER A 64 14.04 -0.61 -9.15
CA SER A 64 15.01 -0.85 -10.23
C SER A 64 14.89 0.18 -11.34
N ALA A 65 13.73 0.76 -11.54
CA ALA A 65 13.54 1.82 -12.53
C ALA A 65 14.38 3.06 -12.19
N ASP A 66 14.70 3.25 -10.91
CA ASP A 66 15.51 4.37 -10.44
C ASP A 66 16.90 3.92 -10.00
N ASP A 67 17.34 2.76 -10.46
CA ASP A 67 18.65 2.19 -10.14
C ASP A 67 18.84 1.84 -8.66
N TRP A 68 17.77 1.64 -7.94
CA TRP A 68 17.81 1.19 -6.55
C TRP A 68 17.62 -0.32 -6.50
N GLN A 69 18.34 -0.96 -5.61
CA GLN A 69 18.20 -2.39 -5.36
C GLN A 69 17.52 -2.59 -4.03
N LEU A 70 16.40 -3.30 -4.03
CA LEU A 70 15.69 -3.62 -2.80
C LEU A 70 16.53 -4.60 -1.98
N LEU A 71 16.78 -4.26 -0.73
CA LEU A 71 17.46 -5.15 0.20
C LEU A 71 16.45 -6.04 0.92
N ASN A 72 15.46 -5.42 1.54
CA ASN A 72 14.39 -6.17 2.18
C ASN A 72 13.20 -5.27 2.48
N VAL A 73 12.04 -5.89 2.60
CA VAL A 73 10.83 -5.25 3.11
C VAL A 73 10.77 -5.55 4.59
N LEU A 74 10.68 -4.51 5.40
CA LEU A 74 10.65 -4.65 6.85
C LEU A 74 9.28 -5.09 7.36
N GLY A 75 8.23 -4.59 6.71
CA GLY A 75 6.88 -4.98 7.06
C GLY A 75 5.85 -4.29 6.20
N VAL A 76 4.60 -4.69 6.33
CA VAL A 76 3.47 -4.05 5.67
C VAL A 76 2.49 -3.56 6.73
N PHE A 77 1.78 -2.49 6.42
CA PHE A 77 0.89 -1.87 7.40
C PHE A 77 -0.16 -1.02 6.71
N ASP A 78 -1.20 -0.66 7.46
CA ASP A 78 -2.28 0.19 6.96
C ASP A 78 -2.05 1.67 7.31
N ASP A 79 -3.07 2.49 7.12
CA ASP A 79 -2.97 3.92 7.40
C ASP A 79 -2.62 4.22 8.86
N ALA A 80 -3.14 3.46 9.79
CA ALA A 80 -2.82 3.66 11.20
C ALA A 80 -1.35 3.42 11.47
N GLY A 81 -0.79 2.36 10.87
CA GLY A 81 0.63 2.07 10.98
C GLY A 81 1.49 3.13 10.33
N LEU A 82 1.00 3.73 9.25
CA LEU A 82 1.71 4.81 8.58
C LEU A 82 1.89 6.03 9.49
N GLU A 83 0.85 6.39 10.22
CA GLU A 83 0.93 7.52 11.15
C GLU A 83 1.97 7.25 12.25
N GLU A 84 1.99 6.04 12.78
CA GLU A 84 2.99 5.67 13.78
C GLU A 84 4.40 5.81 13.24
N ARG A 85 4.63 5.42 12.00
CA ARG A 85 5.95 5.49 11.40
C ARG A 85 6.38 6.91 11.13
N LYS A 86 5.46 7.78 10.78
CA LYS A 86 5.75 9.20 10.60
C LYS A 86 6.24 9.81 11.90
N GLU A 87 5.60 9.49 13.00
CA GLU A 87 6.02 9.97 14.30
C GLU A 87 7.40 9.46 14.67
N SER A 88 7.67 8.20 14.38
CA SER A 88 8.97 7.61 14.68
C SER A 88 10.07 8.18 13.80
N ALA A 89 9.77 8.48 12.56
CA ALA A 89 10.75 9.01 11.62
C ALA A 89 10.98 10.51 11.80
N GLY A 90 9.96 11.20 12.29
CA GLY A 90 10.02 12.62 12.48
C GLY A 90 10.69 13.00 13.76
#